data_a7302591915f71daf90a8569d479c063
#
_entry.id   a7302591915f71daf90a8569d479c063
#
_cell.length_a   1.000
_cell.length_b   1.000
_cell.length_c   1.000
_cell.angle_alpha   90.00
_cell.angle_beta   90.00
_cell.angle_gamma   90.00
#
_symmetry.space_group_name_H-M   'P 1'
#
loop_
_entity.id
_entity.type
_entity.pdbx_description
1 polymer ?
#
loop_
_entity_poly.entity_id
_entity_poly.type
_entity_poly.pdbx_seq_one_letter_code
_entity_poly.pdbx_strand_id
1 'polypeptide(L)'
;MSPIDATTTLKMNRRTCLGGIGLGSIALAGLLAEEDAAATPSRAPLEPKQPHFTPRAKNVIFLFMVGGVSHLETFDHKPLLKKYAGKSAVDLFSKEELDGLNPEKDYSKSKVVQPVFSFKQHGQCGMWVSEIFPHLSKVVDEITMINSMHAASSIHSVGQISMHTGYLRPGFPSLGAWVTYGLGSENRNMPGFVALRDGVSSGGPTMYRSGFLPGTYQATVIDTSSGQFQLDHLRRPEYVSAKQQRQQLELMTRLNALHREKHASQGELDARIDSFETGFRMQGEAQELFDLRREPKSVRKLYGHTPFGNQCLTARRLVESGVRFVEIFNGSQGRRWDAHGNRGGLVKNHRTNAAKTDQGIAALITDLKSRGLLDETLVVWVTEFGRTPFEEAFRELTRTTLGRGHHHYGFSMWLAGGGVKRGFTYGATDDFGMHAVEAPVAHHDFHATILHLLGLDHMQLTYRHNGRDFRLTDVHGRVVHDLLV
;
A
#
# COMPACT_ATOMS: atom_id res chain seq x y z
N MET A 1 2.27 -71.84 11.68
CA MET A 1 1.50 -70.61 11.67
C MET A 1 2.44 -69.51 11.22
N SER A 2 2.35 -69.17 9.94
CA SER A 2 3.17 -68.13 9.31
C SER A 2 2.59 -66.75 9.66
N PRO A 3 3.39 -65.71 9.83
CA PRO A 3 2.87 -64.35 10.04
C PRO A 3 2.32 -63.81 8.72
N ILE A 4 1.13 -63.24 8.80
CA ILE A 4 0.42 -62.55 7.73
C ILE A 4 1.17 -61.23 7.45
N ASP A 5 1.63 -61.10 6.21
CA ASP A 5 2.29 -59.92 5.66
C ASP A 5 1.27 -58.78 5.51
N ALA A 6 1.42 -57.72 6.32
CA ALA A 6 0.49 -56.60 6.43
C ALA A 6 0.82 -55.44 5.45
N THR A 7 1.44 -55.73 4.30
CA THR A 7 1.82 -54.72 3.30
C THR A 7 1.12 -54.88 1.95
N THR A 8 -0.18 -55.22 1.97
CA THR A 8 -0.98 -55.03 0.77
C THR A 8 -1.64 -53.65 0.80
N THR A 9 -0.85 -52.64 0.55
CA THR A 9 -1.36 -51.29 0.24
C THR A 9 -2.18 -51.42 -1.05
N LEU A 10 -3.49 -51.30 -0.95
CA LEU A 10 -4.40 -51.20 -2.09
C LEU A 10 -3.96 -50.00 -2.95
N LYS A 11 -3.19 -50.28 -3.99
CA LYS A 11 -3.01 -49.34 -5.11
C LYS A 11 -4.30 -49.29 -5.91
N MET A 12 -5.30 -48.57 -5.41
CA MET A 12 -6.45 -48.19 -6.22
C MET A 12 -5.95 -47.19 -7.27
N ASN A 13 -5.84 -47.68 -8.51
CA ASN A 13 -5.52 -46.79 -9.61
C ASN A 13 -6.79 -46.01 -10.04
N ARG A 14 -6.61 -44.84 -10.64
CA ARG A 14 -7.71 -43.95 -11.08
C ARG A 14 -8.76 -44.67 -11.95
N ARG A 15 -8.41 -45.72 -12.69
CA ARG A 15 -9.34 -46.53 -13.49
C ARG A 15 -10.30 -47.39 -12.68
N THR A 16 -9.88 -47.85 -11.53
CA THR A 16 -10.73 -48.71 -10.66
C THR A 16 -11.79 -47.88 -9.91
N CYS A 17 -11.52 -46.61 -9.62
CA CYS A 17 -12.51 -45.71 -9.05
C CYS A 17 -13.60 -45.27 -10.06
N LEU A 18 -13.28 -45.20 -11.35
CA LEU A 18 -14.21 -44.77 -12.40
C LEU A 18 -15.14 -45.91 -12.91
N GLY A 19 -14.93 -47.17 -12.48
CA GLY A 19 -15.74 -48.30 -12.91
C GLY A 19 -17.09 -48.47 -12.18
N GLY A 20 -17.37 -47.65 -11.17
CA GLY A 20 -18.66 -47.59 -10.48
C GLY A 20 -19.51 -46.40 -10.97
N ILE A 21 -20.34 -46.61 -11.98
CA ILE A 21 -21.15 -45.56 -12.58
C ILE A 21 -22.27 -45.17 -11.58
N GLY A 22 -22.02 -44.09 -10.85
CA GLY A 22 -23.03 -43.38 -10.06
C GLY A 22 -22.80 -41.86 -10.13
N LEU A 23 -23.86 -41.05 -10.01
CA LEU A 23 -23.80 -39.57 -10.01
C LEU A 23 -22.76 -39.03 -9.01
N GLY A 24 -22.46 -39.77 -7.92
CA GLY A 24 -21.44 -39.42 -6.94
C GLY A 24 -19.99 -39.47 -7.47
N SER A 25 -19.68 -40.35 -8.45
CA SER A 25 -18.34 -40.46 -9.04
C SER A 25 -18.08 -39.33 -10.05
N ILE A 26 -19.13 -38.83 -10.72
CA ILE A 26 -19.03 -37.66 -11.62
C ILE A 26 -18.85 -36.37 -10.80
N ALA A 27 -19.58 -36.25 -9.67
CA ALA A 27 -19.42 -35.11 -8.77
C ALA A 27 -18.02 -35.09 -8.10
N LEU A 28 -17.51 -36.27 -7.68
CA LEU A 28 -16.17 -36.40 -7.11
C LEU A 28 -15.08 -36.10 -8.15
N ALA A 29 -15.25 -36.57 -9.40
CA ALA A 29 -14.34 -36.26 -10.50
C ALA A 29 -14.36 -34.76 -10.86
N GLY A 30 -15.52 -34.11 -10.78
CA GLY A 30 -15.66 -32.67 -10.94
C GLY A 30 -14.93 -31.88 -9.83
N LEU A 31 -15.13 -32.27 -8.57
CA LEU A 31 -14.45 -31.64 -7.43
C LEU A 31 -12.93 -31.87 -7.46
N LEU A 32 -12.46 -33.05 -7.83
CA LEU A 32 -11.03 -33.35 -7.97
C LEU A 32 -10.41 -32.59 -9.17
N ALA A 33 -11.16 -32.40 -10.25
CA ALA A 33 -10.72 -31.61 -11.39
C ALA A 33 -10.67 -30.11 -11.08
N GLU A 34 -11.59 -29.60 -10.23
CA GLU A 34 -11.55 -28.23 -9.72
C GLU A 34 -10.40 -28.01 -8.74
N GLU A 35 -10.09 -28.98 -7.86
CA GLU A 35 -8.92 -28.93 -6.99
C GLU A 35 -7.59 -28.97 -7.79
N ASP A 36 -7.49 -29.84 -8.80
CA ASP A 36 -6.32 -29.90 -9.69
C ASP A 36 -6.19 -28.65 -10.58
N ALA A 37 -7.29 -28.02 -11.00
CA ALA A 37 -7.27 -26.77 -11.75
C ALA A 37 -6.87 -25.55 -10.88
N ALA A 38 -7.23 -25.56 -9.58
CA ALA A 38 -6.82 -24.55 -8.61
C ALA A 38 -5.36 -24.71 -8.14
N ALA A 39 -4.76 -25.90 -8.34
CA ALA A 39 -3.47 -26.28 -7.79
C ALA A 39 -2.32 -26.31 -8.82
N THR A 40 -2.53 -25.92 -10.07
CA THR A 40 -1.42 -25.80 -11.03
C THR A 40 -0.80 -24.40 -10.89
N PRO A 41 0.34 -24.24 -10.17
CA PRO A 41 1.04 -22.97 -10.18
C PRO A 41 1.44 -22.69 -11.63
N SER A 42 1.09 -21.55 -12.16
CA SER A 42 1.60 -21.08 -13.46
C SER A 42 3.11 -21.27 -13.46
N ARG A 43 3.67 -21.86 -14.53
CA ARG A 43 5.12 -22.07 -14.68
C ARG A 43 5.95 -20.79 -14.59
N ALA A 44 5.28 -19.62 -14.67
CA ALA A 44 5.86 -18.29 -14.51
C ALA A 44 4.84 -17.35 -13.82
N PRO A 45 4.71 -17.38 -12.49
CA PRO A 45 3.66 -16.67 -11.75
C PRO A 45 3.70 -15.14 -11.93
N LEU A 46 4.87 -14.58 -12.25
CA LEU A 46 5.07 -13.14 -12.49
C LEU A 46 4.99 -12.75 -13.98
N GLU A 47 4.71 -13.67 -14.90
CA GLU A 47 4.47 -13.25 -16.29
C GLU A 47 3.27 -12.29 -16.38
N PRO A 48 3.31 -11.31 -17.32
CA PRO A 48 2.21 -10.38 -17.53
C PRO A 48 0.91 -11.14 -17.78
N LYS A 49 -0.13 -10.78 -17.05
CA LYS A 49 -1.48 -11.33 -17.17
C LYS A 49 -2.41 -10.30 -17.79
N GLN A 50 -3.39 -10.79 -18.53
CA GLN A 50 -4.42 -9.91 -19.09
C GLN A 50 -5.31 -9.36 -17.97
N PRO A 51 -5.56 -8.06 -17.92
CA PRO A 51 -6.54 -7.48 -17.01
C PRO A 51 -7.96 -7.93 -17.39
N HIS A 52 -8.92 -7.80 -16.48
CA HIS A 52 -10.32 -8.16 -16.73
C HIS A 52 -10.98 -7.23 -17.75
N PHE A 53 -10.51 -5.99 -17.85
CA PHE A 53 -10.93 -4.98 -18.84
C PHE A 53 -9.79 -3.96 -19.07
N THR A 54 -9.96 -3.08 -20.03
CA THR A 54 -8.92 -2.11 -20.44
C THR A 54 -8.51 -1.23 -19.23
N PRO A 55 -7.23 -1.29 -18.80
CA PRO A 55 -6.75 -0.50 -17.69
C PRO A 55 -6.57 0.97 -18.06
N ARG A 56 -6.72 1.86 -17.08
CA ARG A 56 -6.35 3.28 -17.17
C ARG A 56 -4.93 3.50 -16.64
N ALA A 57 -4.56 2.76 -15.61
CA ALA A 57 -3.23 2.79 -15.01
C ALA A 57 -2.50 1.46 -15.28
N LYS A 58 -1.20 1.52 -15.54
CA LYS A 58 -0.29 0.36 -15.63
C LYS A 58 0.48 0.15 -14.34
N ASN A 59 0.82 1.25 -13.67
CA ASN A 59 1.69 1.26 -12.51
C ASN A 59 1.05 2.05 -11.36
N VAL A 60 1.46 1.73 -10.13
CA VAL A 60 1.06 2.45 -8.91
C VAL A 60 2.31 2.88 -8.14
N ILE A 61 2.33 4.14 -7.71
CA ILE A 61 3.27 4.65 -6.69
C ILE A 61 2.44 5.01 -5.46
N PHE A 62 2.59 4.24 -4.38
CA PHE A 62 1.80 4.34 -3.16
C PHE A 62 2.63 5.03 -2.07
N LEU A 63 2.29 6.29 -1.75
CA LEU A 63 2.98 7.12 -0.78
C LEU A 63 2.29 7.01 0.58
N PHE A 64 2.77 6.16 1.46
CA PHE A 64 2.17 5.93 2.77
C PHE A 64 2.77 6.83 3.84
N MET A 65 1.97 7.78 4.33
CA MET A 65 2.33 8.74 5.39
C MET A 65 1.99 8.15 6.76
N VAL A 66 2.94 7.47 7.37
CA VAL A 66 2.76 6.73 8.63
C VAL A 66 2.46 7.64 9.80
N GLY A 67 1.35 7.42 10.50
CA GLY A 67 1.08 8.06 11.78
C GLY A 67 -0.19 8.89 11.83
N GLY A 68 -1.12 8.75 10.89
CA GLY A 68 -2.40 9.45 10.89
C GLY A 68 -2.21 10.97 10.70
N VAL A 69 -2.01 11.38 9.46
CA VAL A 69 -1.83 12.79 9.11
C VAL A 69 -3.09 13.58 9.42
N SER A 70 -2.94 14.71 10.08
CA SER A 70 -4.07 15.60 10.34
C SER A 70 -4.57 16.25 9.06
N HIS A 71 -5.75 15.85 8.58
CA HIS A 71 -6.42 16.51 7.46
C HIS A 71 -6.70 17.98 7.76
N LEU A 72 -6.97 18.32 9.03
CA LEU A 72 -7.23 19.67 9.53
C LEU A 72 -6.02 20.61 9.49
N GLU A 73 -4.83 20.07 9.32
CA GLU A 73 -3.58 20.81 9.16
C GLU A 73 -3.03 20.78 7.74
N THR A 74 -3.66 20.00 6.83
CA THR A 74 -3.11 19.71 5.51
C THR A 74 -4.02 20.12 4.35
N PHE A 75 -5.20 19.52 4.22
CA PHE A 75 -6.03 19.63 3.01
C PHE A 75 -7.50 19.95 3.28
N ASP A 76 -7.98 19.82 4.52
CA ASP A 76 -9.38 20.02 4.87
C ASP A 76 -9.55 21.31 5.71
N HIS A 77 -9.80 22.41 5.02
CA HIS A 77 -9.93 23.73 5.63
C HIS A 77 -11.25 23.88 6.39
N LYS A 78 -11.19 23.99 7.73
CA LYS A 78 -12.35 24.11 8.63
C LYS A 78 -12.33 25.41 9.43
N PRO A 79 -12.90 26.50 8.91
CA PRO A 79 -12.87 27.82 9.56
C PRO A 79 -13.59 27.85 10.92
N LEU A 80 -14.59 26.98 11.15
CA LEU A 80 -15.29 26.90 12.42
C LEU A 80 -14.38 26.48 13.59
N LEU A 81 -13.32 25.72 13.33
CA LEU A 81 -12.35 25.37 14.37
C LEU A 81 -11.70 26.60 15.00
N LYS A 82 -11.49 27.67 14.23
CA LYS A 82 -10.98 28.95 14.76
C LYS A 82 -12.03 29.64 15.63
N LYS A 83 -13.31 29.61 15.22
CA LYS A 83 -14.42 30.23 15.95
C LYS A 83 -14.65 29.57 17.32
N TYR A 84 -14.49 28.24 17.37
CA TYR A 84 -14.75 27.44 18.56
C TYR A 84 -13.51 27.04 19.34
N ALA A 85 -12.34 27.56 18.99
CA ALA A 85 -11.08 27.24 19.66
C ALA A 85 -11.15 27.48 21.17
N GLY A 86 -10.69 26.51 21.94
CA GLY A 86 -10.72 26.53 23.41
C GLY A 86 -12.04 26.14 24.04
N LYS A 87 -13.13 25.95 23.29
CA LYS A 87 -14.38 25.35 23.81
C LYS A 87 -14.16 23.87 24.14
N SER A 88 -14.87 23.38 25.13
CA SER A 88 -14.82 21.97 25.49
C SER A 88 -15.40 21.10 24.37
N ALA A 89 -14.82 19.93 24.14
CA ALA A 89 -15.35 18.97 23.16
C ALA A 89 -16.79 18.52 23.51
N VAL A 90 -17.07 18.32 24.80
CA VAL A 90 -18.40 17.91 25.28
C VAL A 90 -19.49 18.96 25.13
N ASP A 91 -19.13 20.23 24.84
CA ASP A 91 -20.09 21.29 24.54
C ASP A 91 -20.52 21.29 23.06
N LEU A 92 -19.78 20.59 22.17
CA LEU A 92 -19.95 20.66 20.71
C LEU A 92 -20.26 19.31 20.08
N PHE A 93 -19.85 18.23 20.72
CA PHE A 93 -20.01 16.87 20.21
C PHE A 93 -20.86 16.05 21.21
N SER A 94 -21.73 15.21 20.69
CA SER A 94 -22.58 14.34 21.48
C SER A 94 -21.73 13.29 22.24
N LYS A 95 -22.30 12.73 23.28
CA LYS A 95 -21.65 11.66 24.03
C LYS A 95 -21.40 10.44 23.14
N GLU A 96 -22.36 10.12 22.28
CA GLU A 96 -22.30 9.00 21.33
C GLU A 96 -21.12 9.16 20.35
N GLU A 97 -20.90 10.35 19.83
CA GLU A 97 -19.76 10.65 18.94
C GLU A 97 -18.42 10.50 19.67
N LEU A 98 -18.33 11.01 20.88
CA LEU A 98 -17.09 10.93 21.70
C LEU A 98 -16.81 9.49 22.17
N ASP A 99 -17.83 8.77 22.63
CA ASP A 99 -17.72 7.36 23.03
C ASP A 99 -17.34 6.48 21.82
N GLY A 100 -17.80 6.82 20.63
CA GLY A 100 -17.44 6.15 19.37
C GLY A 100 -15.94 6.25 19.04
N LEU A 101 -15.26 7.30 19.50
CA LEU A 101 -13.78 7.40 19.39
C LEU A 101 -13.05 6.50 20.40
N ASN A 102 -13.41 6.63 21.65
CA ASN A 102 -12.90 5.78 22.75
C ASN A 102 -13.78 5.98 24.01
N PRO A 103 -14.62 5.00 24.38
CA PRO A 103 -15.55 5.13 25.50
C PRO A 103 -14.88 5.19 26.88
N GLU A 104 -13.59 4.83 26.97
CA GLU A 104 -12.83 4.87 28.21
C GLU A 104 -12.20 6.25 28.49
N LYS A 105 -12.27 7.20 27.52
CA LYS A 105 -11.68 8.53 27.65
C LYS A 105 -12.66 9.56 28.18
N ASP A 106 -12.18 10.39 29.11
CA ASP A 106 -12.87 11.60 29.56
C ASP A 106 -12.54 12.79 28.64
N TYR A 107 -13.47 13.17 27.80
CA TYR A 107 -13.33 14.28 26.86
C TYR A 107 -13.72 15.64 27.45
N SER A 108 -14.14 15.72 28.73
CA SER A 108 -14.52 16.98 29.39
C SER A 108 -13.39 18.02 29.42
N LYS A 109 -12.14 17.55 29.43
CA LYS A 109 -10.93 18.39 29.41
C LYS A 109 -10.37 18.63 28.02
N SER A 110 -10.87 17.94 27.00
CA SER A 110 -10.45 18.13 25.61
C SER A 110 -11.01 19.42 25.04
N LYS A 111 -10.14 20.27 24.53
CA LYS A 111 -10.51 21.57 23.93
C LYS A 111 -10.35 21.53 22.45
N VAL A 112 -11.28 22.17 21.72
CA VAL A 112 -11.18 22.38 20.29
C VAL A 112 -9.91 23.14 19.97
N VAL A 113 -9.15 22.63 18.99
CA VAL A 113 -7.89 23.21 18.50
C VAL A 113 -8.15 23.86 17.16
N GLN A 114 -7.82 25.16 17.02
CA GLN A 114 -7.80 25.79 15.71
C GLN A 114 -6.70 25.21 14.82
N PRO A 115 -6.82 25.25 13.50
CA PRO A 115 -5.72 24.90 12.60
C PRO A 115 -4.49 25.74 12.93
N VAL A 116 -3.32 25.08 13.04
CA VAL A 116 -2.07 25.76 13.43
C VAL A 116 -1.32 26.32 12.24
N PHE A 117 -1.82 26.05 11.03
CA PHE A 117 -1.29 26.59 9.77
C PHE A 117 -2.37 27.33 9.00
N SER A 118 -1.94 28.28 8.18
CA SER A 118 -2.83 28.99 7.26
C SER A 118 -3.13 28.15 6.02
N PHE A 119 -4.32 28.35 5.46
CA PHE A 119 -4.78 27.72 4.23
C PHE A 119 -5.00 28.77 3.14
N LYS A 120 -4.73 28.38 1.90
CA LYS A 120 -5.07 29.15 0.70
C LYS A 120 -5.60 28.22 -0.37
N GLN A 121 -6.38 28.78 -1.29
CA GLN A 121 -6.77 28.11 -2.53
C GLN A 121 -5.64 28.22 -3.54
N HIS A 122 -5.37 27.12 -4.24
CA HIS A 122 -4.28 27.01 -5.21
C HIS A 122 -4.76 26.36 -6.50
N GLY A 123 -4.00 26.56 -7.59
CA GLY A 123 -4.31 26.09 -8.93
C GLY A 123 -5.54 26.77 -9.53
N GLN A 124 -5.88 26.37 -10.75
CA GLN A 124 -7.11 26.79 -11.42
C GLN A 124 -8.34 26.12 -10.77
N CYS A 125 -8.16 24.93 -10.18
CA CYS A 125 -9.20 24.19 -9.47
C CYS A 125 -9.61 24.82 -8.13
N GLY A 126 -8.83 25.76 -7.57
CA GLY A 126 -9.13 26.38 -6.29
C GLY A 126 -9.01 25.44 -5.07
N MET A 127 -8.18 24.43 -5.13
CA MET A 127 -8.02 23.44 -4.07
C MET A 127 -7.40 24.06 -2.81
N TRP A 128 -8.01 23.82 -1.65
CA TRP A 128 -7.47 24.26 -0.37
C TRP A 128 -6.23 23.45 0.02
N VAL A 129 -5.12 24.15 0.27
CA VAL A 129 -3.86 23.53 0.74
C VAL A 129 -3.25 24.40 1.83
N SER A 130 -2.73 23.74 2.84
CA SER A 130 -2.00 24.35 3.95
C SER A 130 -0.65 24.92 3.50
N GLU A 131 -0.21 26.00 4.13
CA GLU A 131 1.08 26.69 3.87
C GLU A 131 2.31 25.79 4.00
N ILE A 132 2.18 24.61 4.66
CA ILE A 132 3.29 23.69 4.86
C ILE A 132 3.64 22.87 3.61
N PHE A 133 2.82 22.98 2.53
CA PHE A 133 3.03 22.29 1.24
C PHE A 133 3.25 23.29 0.08
N PRO A 134 4.31 24.12 0.12
CA PRO A 134 4.56 25.16 -0.90
C PRO A 134 4.94 24.62 -2.29
N HIS A 135 5.35 23.36 -2.40
CA HIS A 135 5.64 22.73 -3.69
C HIS A 135 4.42 21.99 -4.24
N LEU A 136 3.74 21.18 -3.42
CA LEU A 136 2.54 20.46 -3.81
C LEU A 136 1.43 21.40 -4.28
N SER A 137 1.29 22.58 -3.63
CA SER A 137 0.33 23.62 -4.01
C SER A 137 0.47 24.10 -5.47
N LYS A 138 1.62 23.86 -6.12
CA LYS A 138 1.87 24.24 -7.52
C LYS A 138 1.39 23.19 -8.53
N VAL A 139 1.05 22.00 -8.06
CA VAL A 139 0.64 20.85 -8.90
C VAL A 139 -0.75 20.33 -8.56
N VAL A 140 -1.54 21.07 -7.79
CA VAL A 140 -2.89 20.66 -7.35
C VAL A 140 -3.85 20.44 -8.51
N ASP A 141 -3.66 21.09 -9.64
CA ASP A 141 -4.46 20.86 -10.85
C ASP A 141 -4.28 19.47 -11.46
N GLU A 142 -3.30 18.68 -10.99
CA GLU A 142 -3.11 17.28 -11.35
C GLU A 142 -3.71 16.31 -10.32
N ILE A 143 -4.23 16.81 -9.20
CA ILE A 143 -4.64 16.02 -8.02
C ILE A 143 -6.15 15.86 -7.99
N THR A 144 -6.59 14.66 -7.63
CA THR A 144 -7.95 14.36 -7.16
C THR A 144 -7.92 14.22 -5.64
N MET A 145 -8.45 15.19 -4.92
CA MET A 145 -8.55 15.19 -3.46
C MET A 145 -9.82 14.46 -3.02
N ILE A 146 -9.71 13.57 -2.05
CA ILE A 146 -10.83 12.88 -1.40
C ILE A 146 -10.86 13.35 0.06
N ASN A 147 -11.84 14.19 0.42
CA ASN A 147 -11.99 14.72 1.78
C ASN A 147 -12.95 13.91 2.65
N SER A 148 -13.53 12.86 2.11
CA SER A 148 -14.55 12.04 2.77
C SER A 148 -14.10 10.62 3.06
N MET A 149 -12.80 10.39 3.22
CA MET A 149 -12.30 9.09 3.62
C MET A 149 -12.73 8.73 5.04
N HIS A 150 -13.08 7.47 5.26
CA HIS A 150 -13.27 6.93 6.59
C HIS A 150 -12.68 5.51 6.69
N ALA A 151 -12.30 5.10 7.89
CA ALA A 151 -11.70 3.80 8.18
C ALA A 151 -12.40 3.11 9.35
N ALA A 152 -12.02 1.86 9.61
CA ALA A 152 -12.67 1.05 10.65
C ALA A 152 -11.96 1.12 12.02
N SER A 153 -10.82 1.79 12.12
CA SER A 153 -10.03 1.82 13.35
C SER A 153 -9.14 3.06 13.46
N SER A 154 -9.03 3.59 14.67
CA SER A 154 -8.11 4.65 15.05
C SER A 154 -6.84 4.13 15.76
N ILE A 155 -6.58 2.81 15.72
CA ILE A 155 -5.36 2.19 16.25
C ILE A 155 -4.35 2.03 15.13
N HIS A 156 -3.14 2.60 15.28
CA HIS A 156 -2.13 2.63 14.21
C HIS A 156 -1.86 1.28 13.56
N SER A 157 -1.60 0.22 14.32
CA SER A 157 -1.31 -1.10 13.75
C SER A 157 -2.48 -1.65 12.95
N VAL A 158 -3.69 -1.51 13.46
CA VAL A 158 -4.93 -1.99 12.81
C VAL A 158 -5.26 -1.15 11.58
N GLY A 159 -5.21 0.18 11.69
CA GLY A 159 -5.45 1.11 10.57
C GLY A 159 -4.44 0.93 9.44
N GLN A 160 -3.15 0.78 9.78
CA GLN A 160 -2.10 0.51 8.80
C GLN A 160 -2.32 -0.83 8.08
N ILE A 161 -2.62 -1.90 8.82
CA ILE A 161 -2.91 -3.21 8.24
C ILE A 161 -4.15 -3.13 7.33
N SER A 162 -5.24 -2.50 7.78
CA SER A 162 -6.47 -2.41 6.99
C SER A 162 -6.30 -1.60 5.71
N MET A 163 -5.53 -0.51 5.75
CA MET A 163 -5.22 0.32 4.58
C MET A 163 -4.41 -0.43 3.52
N HIS A 164 -3.62 -1.43 3.93
CA HIS A 164 -2.81 -2.22 2.99
C HIS A 164 -3.46 -3.53 2.56
N THR A 165 -4.27 -4.15 3.41
CA THR A 165 -4.77 -5.51 3.19
C THR A 165 -6.29 -5.61 3.05
N GLY A 166 -7.03 -4.56 3.37
CA GLY A 166 -8.49 -4.58 3.46
C GLY A 166 -9.03 -5.28 4.73
N TYR A 167 -8.17 -5.78 5.61
CA TYR A 167 -8.56 -6.51 6.82
C TYR A 167 -7.96 -5.88 8.08
N LEU A 168 -8.64 -6.02 9.22
CA LEU A 168 -8.22 -5.43 10.49
C LEU A 168 -7.15 -6.26 11.25
N ARG A 169 -6.74 -7.38 10.70
CA ARG A 169 -5.81 -8.34 11.32
C ARG A 169 -4.74 -8.81 10.33
N PRO A 170 -3.56 -9.24 10.81
CA PRO A 170 -2.51 -9.79 9.95
C PRO A 170 -2.90 -11.13 9.30
N GLY A 171 -2.13 -11.55 8.30
CA GLY A 171 -2.29 -12.82 7.59
C GLY A 171 -2.88 -12.70 6.18
N PHE A 172 -3.36 -11.53 5.80
CA PHE A 172 -3.94 -11.25 4.48
C PHE A 172 -2.93 -10.60 3.54
N PRO A 173 -3.08 -10.83 2.22
CA PRO A 173 -2.20 -10.21 1.22
C PRO A 173 -2.37 -8.69 1.17
N SER A 174 -1.27 -7.99 0.96
CA SER A 174 -1.30 -6.55 0.74
C SER A 174 -1.84 -6.19 -0.65
N LEU A 175 -2.28 -4.92 -0.83
CA LEU A 175 -2.73 -4.37 -2.12
C LEU A 175 -1.70 -4.61 -3.21
N GLY A 176 -0.40 -4.33 -2.97
CA GLY A 176 0.66 -4.58 -3.94
C GLY A 176 0.81 -6.06 -4.30
N ALA A 177 0.60 -6.97 -3.32
CA ALA A 177 0.59 -8.40 -3.58
C ALA A 177 -0.61 -8.84 -4.44
N TRP A 178 -1.81 -8.30 -4.19
CA TRP A 178 -3.00 -8.53 -5.02
C TRP A 178 -2.83 -8.00 -6.44
N VAL A 179 -2.27 -6.80 -6.60
CA VAL A 179 -1.99 -6.21 -7.93
C VAL A 179 -1.00 -7.09 -8.70
N THR A 180 0.08 -7.53 -8.04
CA THR A 180 1.08 -8.41 -8.66
C THR A 180 0.50 -9.79 -8.97
N TYR A 181 -0.37 -10.33 -8.11
CA TYR A 181 -1.09 -11.56 -8.39
C TYR A 181 -2.02 -11.43 -9.60
N GLY A 182 -2.76 -10.33 -9.70
CA GLY A 182 -3.71 -10.10 -10.80
C GLY A 182 -3.06 -9.82 -12.16
N LEU A 183 -1.95 -9.08 -12.17
CA LEU A 183 -1.37 -8.55 -13.42
C LEU A 183 0.04 -9.07 -13.75
N GLY A 184 0.74 -9.68 -12.79
CA GLY A 184 2.15 -10.03 -12.95
C GLY A 184 3.06 -8.81 -13.01
N SER A 185 4.25 -8.97 -13.59
CA SER A 185 5.26 -7.94 -13.82
C SER A 185 5.51 -7.74 -15.32
N GLU A 186 5.68 -6.50 -15.76
CA GLU A 186 6.03 -6.20 -17.16
C GLU A 186 7.53 -6.40 -17.42
N ASN A 187 8.35 -6.33 -16.37
CA ASN A 187 9.80 -6.54 -16.47
C ASN A 187 10.18 -7.86 -15.79
N ARG A 188 10.73 -8.79 -16.56
CA ARG A 188 11.18 -10.10 -16.06
C ARG A 188 12.43 -10.00 -15.16
N ASN A 189 13.18 -8.89 -15.24
CA ASN A 189 14.42 -8.68 -14.50
C ASN A 189 14.20 -7.88 -13.23
N MET A 190 12.98 -7.39 -12.99
CA MET A 190 12.61 -6.62 -11.81
C MET A 190 11.41 -7.25 -11.10
N PRO A 191 11.30 -7.12 -9.77
CA PRO A 191 10.12 -7.57 -9.04
C PRO A 191 8.90 -6.77 -9.47
N GLY A 192 7.72 -7.40 -9.45
CA GLY A 192 6.46 -6.70 -9.72
C GLY A 192 6.06 -5.71 -8.63
N PHE A 193 6.54 -5.93 -7.40
CA PHE A 193 6.26 -5.10 -6.23
C PHE A 193 7.55 -4.76 -5.46
N VAL A 194 7.79 -3.47 -5.23
CA VAL A 194 8.93 -2.93 -4.47
C VAL A 194 8.43 -2.07 -3.33
N ALA A 195 8.95 -2.29 -2.11
CA ALA A 195 8.69 -1.46 -0.93
C ALA A 195 9.96 -0.73 -0.49
N LEU A 196 9.97 0.60 -0.61
CA LEU A 196 11.03 1.48 -0.13
C LEU A 196 10.72 1.88 1.31
N ARG A 197 11.46 1.33 2.26
CA ARG A 197 11.15 1.44 3.67
C ARG A 197 12.22 2.21 4.43
N ASP A 198 11.81 3.23 5.15
CA ASP A 198 12.63 4.04 6.06
C ASP A 198 12.44 3.57 7.53
N GLY A 199 12.71 2.28 7.83
CA GLY A 199 12.56 1.67 9.15
C GLY A 199 11.27 0.86 9.34
N VAL A 200 10.84 0.62 10.59
CA VAL A 200 9.69 -0.25 10.92
C VAL A 200 8.49 0.60 11.37
N SER A 201 7.30 0.30 10.85
CA SER A 201 6.03 0.89 11.26
C SER A 201 5.20 -0.08 12.13
N SER A 202 4.12 0.40 12.75
CA SER A 202 3.31 -0.39 13.70
C SER A 202 2.57 -1.57 13.06
N GLY A 203 2.20 -1.47 11.76
CA GLY A 203 1.60 -2.56 11.00
C GLY A 203 2.60 -3.66 10.60
N GLY A 204 3.90 -3.36 10.72
CA GLY A 204 4.97 -4.31 10.46
C GLY A 204 5.01 -4.83 9.02
N PRO A 205 5.61 -6.03 8.83
CA PRO A 205 5.76 -6.63 7.51
C PRO A 205 4.44 -6.99 6.81
N THR A 206 3.33 -7.12 7.54
CA THR A 206 2.02 -7.44 6.96
C THR A 206 1.62 -6.50 5.83
N MET A 207 2.04 -5.25 5.90
CA MET A 207 1.68 -4.22 4.92
C MET A 207 2.23 -4.47 3.50
N TYR A 208 3.30 -5.28 3.36
CA TYR A 208 3.94 -5.53 2.07
C TYR A 208 4.19 -7.03 1.79
N ARG A 209 3.64 -7.91 2.63
CA ARG A 209 3.72 -9.37 2.42
C ARG A 209 2.58 -9.91 1.57
N SER A 210 2.81 -11.12 1.05
CA SER A 210 1.82 -11.86 0.25
C SER A 210 0.70 -12.49 1.07
N GLY A 211 0.79 -12.53 2.42
CA GLY A 211 -0.19 -13.23 3.24
C GLY A 211 -0.32 -14.70 2.84
N PHE A 212 -1.52 -15.13 2.50
CA PHE A 212 -1.79 -16.49 2.02
C PHE A 212 -1.54 -16.67 0.50
N LEU A 213 -1.28 -15.60 -0.25
CA LEU A 213 -0.83 -15.73 -1.64
C LEU A 213 0.60 -16.29 -1.67
N PRO A 214 1.01 -16.96 -2.75
CA PRO A 214 2.40 -17.39 -2.94
C PRO A 214 3.41 -16.26 -2.70
N GLY A 215 4.52 -16.59 -2.04
CA GLY A 215 5.54 -15.61 -1.64
C GLY A 215 6.19 -14.82 -2.79
N THR A 216 6.04 -15.30 -4.04
CA THR A 216 6.52 -14.60 -5.24
C THR A 216 5.82 -13.24 -5.48
N TYR A 217 4.63 -13.03 -4.90
CA TYR A 217 3.86 -11.78 -5.04
C TYR A 217 4.15 -10.75 -3.95
N GLN A 218 4.95 -11.08 -2.93
CA GLN A 218 5.33 -10.12 -1.89
C GLN A 218 6.30 -9.06 -2.41
N ALA A 219 6.39 -7.94 -1.69
CA ALA A 219 7.35 -6.91 -2.04
C ALA A 219 8.80 -7.37 -1.89
N THR A 220 9.65 -6.93 -2.82
CA THR A 220 11.08 -6.81 -2.58
C THR A 220 11.30 -5.55 -1.74
N VAL A 221 11.73 -5.75 -0.49
CA VAL A 221 11.92 -4.66 0.47
C VAL A 221 13.32 -4.08 0.34
N ILE A 222 13.37 -2.75 0.20
CA ILE A 222 14.62 -2.00 0.14
C ILE A 222 14.67 -1.07 1.35
N ASP A 223 15.62 -1.29 2.23
CA ASP A 223 15.84 -0.43 3.38
C ASP A 223 16.56 0.86 2.96
N THR A 224 15.96 1.98 3.29
CA THR A 224 16.46 3.32 2.99
C THR A 224 16.77 4.12 4.26
N SER A 225 16.73 3.47 5.42
CA SER A 225 16.89 4.12 6.74
C SER A 225 18.26 4.78 6.96
N SER A 226 19.30 4.29 6.29
CA SER A 226 20.63 4.89 6.28
C SER A 226 20.76 6.11 5.35
N GLY A 227 19.70 6.46 4.61
CA GLY A 227 19.73 7.46 3.53
C GLY A 227 20.35 6.93 2.22
N GLN A 228 20.74 5.68 2.18
CA GLN A 228 21.20 4.96 0.99
C GLN A 228 20.28 3.75 0.74
N PHE A 229 20.15 3.36 -0.52
CA PHE A 229 19.41 2.15 -0.87
C PHE A 229 20.26 0.92 -0.52
N GLN A 230 19.85 0.23 0.54
CA GLN A 230 20.51 -1.02 0.94
C GLN A 230 19.73 -2.19 0.30
N LEU A 231 20.36 -2.80 -0.68
CA LEU A 231 19.91 -4.03 -1.31
C LEU A 231 20.92 -5.11 -0.95
N ASP A 232 20.54 -5.93 0.02
CA ASP A 232 21.34 -7.08 0.38
C ASP A 232 21.48 -8.03 -0.82
N HIS A 233 22.71 -8.55 -1.02
CA HIS A 233 23.01 -9.54 -2.05
C HIS A 233 22.86 -9.12 -3.54
N LEU A 234 22.64 -7.83 -3.86
CA LEU A 234 22.68 -7.35 -5.26
C LEU A 234 24.09 -7.34 -5.84
N ARG A 235 25.11 -7.27 -5.01
CA ARG A 235 26.49 -7.35 -5.49
C ARG A 235 26.97 -8.78 -5.42
N ARG A 236 27.47 -9.27 -6.54
CA ARG A 236 28.20 -10.54 -6.57
C ARG A 236 29.39 -10.44 -5.61
N PRO A 237 29.62 -11.44 -4.73
CA PRO A 237 30.81 -11.48 -3.88
C PRO A 237 32.09 -11.42 -4.73
N GLU A 238 33.07 -10.64 -4.30
CA GLU A 238 34.32 -10.44 -5.07
C GLU A 238 35.06 -11.74 -5.33
N TYR A 239 34.98 -12.71 -4.42
CA TYR A 239 35.60 -14.03 -4.54
C TYR A 239 34.88 -15.00 -5.49
N VAL A 240 33.73 -14.66 -6.05
CA VAL A 240 32.96 -15.46 -7.02
C VAL A 240 33.05 -14.79 -8.39
N SER A 241 33.59 -15.43 -9.40
CA SER A 241 33.56 -14.91 -10.77
C SER A 241 32.18 -14.97 -11.39
N ALA A 242 31.89 -14.14 -12.41
CA ALA A 242 30.62 -14.17 -13.12
C ALA A 242 30.30 -15.56 -13.72
N LYS A 243 31.34 -16.25 -14.19
CA LYS A 243 31.22 -17.62 -14.74
C LYS A 243 30.83 -18.62 -13.64
N GLN A 244 31.50 -18.57 -12.50
CA GLN A 244 31.17 -19.45 -11.35
C GLN A 244 29.75 -19.21 -10.86
N GLN A 245 29.31 -17.93 -10.71
CA GLN A 245 27.96 -17.63 -10.29
C GLN A 245 26.92 -18.17 -11.27
N ARG A 246 27.15 -18.02 -12.58
CA ARG A 246 26.26 -18.61 -13.60
C ARG A 246 26.15 -20.11 -13.49
N GLN A 247 27.28 -20.81 -13.33
CA GLN A 247 27.31 -22.26 -13.15
C GLN A 247 26.60 -22.73 -11.88
N GLN A 248 26.76 -21.98 -10.78
CA GLN A 248 26.03 -22.26 -9.53
C GLN A 248 24.53 -22.15 -9.71
N LEU A 249 24.06 -21.12 -10.42
CA LEU A 249 22.64 -20.90 -10.71
C LEU A 249 22.07 -21.96 -11.64
N GLU A 250 22.78 -22.32 -12.71
CA GLU A 250 22.39 -23.41 -13.60
C GLU A 250 22.27 -24.74 -12.85
N LEU A 251 23.20 -25.02 -11.95
CA LEU A 251 23.13 -26.20 -11.07
C LEU A 251 21.90 -26.13 -10.15
N MET A 252 21.68 -25.00 -9.48
CA MET A 252 20.50 -24.79 -8.62
C MET A 252 19.19 -24.96 -9.39
N THR A 253 19.07 -24.38 -10.59
CA THR A 253 17.89 -24.52 -11.44
C THR A 253 17.63 -25.98 -11.80
N ARG A 254 18.67 -26.76 -12.13
CA ARG A 254 18.53 -28.21 -12.38
C ARG A 254 18.10 -28.99 -11.14
N LEU A 255 18.72 -28.72 -9.99
CA LEU A 255 18.35 -29.37 -8.73
C LEU A 255 16.90 -29.04 -8.33
N ASN A 256 16.50 -27.78 -8.52
CA ASN A 256 15.13 -27.33 -8.27
C ASN A 256 14.12 -28.00 -9.20
N ALA A 257 14.45 -28.16 -10.49
CA ALA A 257 13.61 -28.88 -11.45
C ALA A 257 13.39 -30.36 -11.03
N LEU A 258 14.48 -31.05 -10.64
CA LEU A 258 14.41 -32.42 -10.13
C LEU A 258 13.59 -32.53 -8.83
N HIS A 259 13.65 -31.52 -7.97
CA HIS A 259 12.86 -31.44 -6.75
C HIS A 259 11.37 -31.28 -7.06
N ARG A 260 11.02 -30.35 -7.97
CA ARG A 260 9.63 -30.12 -8.43
C ARG A 260 8.99 -31.37 -9.04
N GLU A 261 9.74 -32.16 -9.80
CA GLU A 261 9.24 -33.44 -10.35
C GLU A 261 8.83 -34.42 -9.25
N LYS A 262 9.53 -34.42 -8.12
CA LYS A 262 9.28 -35.32 -6.99
C LYS A 262 8.23 -34.82 -6.00
N HIS A 263 8.06 -33.49 -5.92
CA HIS A 263 7.25 -32.80 -4.91
C HIS A 263 6.35 -31.71 -5.54
N ALA A 264 5.40 -32.15 -6.37
CA ALA A 264 4.56 -31.27 -7.21
C ALA A 264 3.62 -30.30 -6.46
N SER A 265 3.61 -30.27 -5.12
CA SER A 265 2.66 -29.49 -4.32
C SER A 265 3.29 -28.49 -3.33
N GLN A 266 4.56 -28.14 -3.46
CA GLN A 266 5.24 -27.22 -2.52
C GLN A 266 5.36 -25.80 -3.07
N GLY A 267 4.23 -25.09 -3.19
CA GLY A 267 4.18 -23.71 -3.74
C GLY A 267 5.07 -22.71 -3.00
N GLU A 268 5.35 -22.87 -1.70
CA GLU A 268 6.27 -22.01 -0.95
C GLU A 268 7.74 -22.17 -1.42
N LEU A 269 8.14 -23.39 -1.76
CA LEU A 269 9.49 -23.65 -2.27
C LEU A 269 9.66 -23.08 -3.67
N ASP A 270 8.66 -23.21 -4.52
CA ASP A 270 8.66 -22.60 -5.87
C ASP A 270 8.76 -21.07 -5.78
N ALA A 271 7.99 -20.43 -4.91
CA ALA A 271 8.07 -19.00 -4.65
C ALA A 271 9.46 -18.55 -4.18
N ARG A 272 10.12 -19.37 -3.36
CA ARG A 272 11.49 -19.08 -2.89
C ARG A 272 12.51 -19.21 -4.01
N ILE A 273 12.37 -20.21 -4.86
CA ILE A 273 13.22 -20.40 -6.05
C ILE A 273 13.06 -19.20 -6.99
N ASP A 274 11.83 -18.82 -7.32
CA ASP A 274 11.54 -17.66 -8.19
C ASP A 274 12.09 -16.35 -7.60
N SER A 275 12.04 -16.19 -6.28
CA SER A 275 12.63 -15.04 -5.58
C SER A 275 14.16 -14.98 -5.75
N PHE A 276 14.87 -16.12 -5.63
CA PHE A 276 16.32 -16.17 -5.86
C PHE A 276 16.69 -15.91 -7.32
N GLU A 277 15.95 -16.45 -8.27
CA GLU A 277 16.16 -16.22 -9.70
C GLU A 277 15.92 -14.74 -10.06
N THR A 278 14.87 -14.13 -9.50
CA THR A 278 14.59 -12.69 -9.65
C THR A 278 15.71 -11.86 -9.06
N GLY A 279 16.15 -12.16 -7.83
CA GLY A 279 17.27 -11.48 -7.18
C GLY A 279 18.55 -11.55 -8.01
N PHE A 280 18.80 -12.67 -8.69
CA PHE A 280 19.95 -12.78 -9.62
C PHE A 280 19.78 -11.91 -10.87
N ARG A 281 18.60 -11.96 -11.53
CA ARG A 281 18.34 -11.12 -12.71
C ARG A 281 18.44 -9.64 -12.38
N MET A 282 18.03 -9.25 -11.18
CA MET A 282 18.17 -7.86 -10.67
C MET A 282 19.61 -7.39 -10.56
N GLN A 283 20.61 -8.27 -10.39
CA GLN A 283 22.01 -7.85 -10.18
C GLN A 283 22.58 -6.98 -11.31
N GLY A 284 22.08 -7.11 -12.52
CA GLY A 284 22.46 -6.25 -13.66
C GLY A 284 21.74 -4.91 -13.67
N GLU A 285 20.42 -4.92 -13.76
CA GLU A 285 19.59 -3.72 -13.98
C GLU A 285 19.39 -2.88 -12.69
N ALA A 286 19.23 -3.52 -11.54
CA ALA A 286 18.94 -2.81 -10.31
C ALA A 286 20.10 -1.90 -9.86
N GLN A 287 21.36 -2.28 -10.08
CA GLN A 287 22.49 -1.41 -9.76
C GLN A 287 22.41 -0.07 -10.49
N GLU A 288 21.98 -0.10 -11.74
CA GLU A 288 21.80 1.10 -12.55
C GLU A 288 20.59 1.91 -12.09
N LEU A 289 19.47 1.26 -11.78
CA LEU A 289 18.23 1.90 -11.35
C LEU A 289 18.39 2.65 -10.02
N PHE A 290 19.14 2.07 -9.07
CA PHE A 290 19.37 2.68 -7.76
C PHE A 290 20.52 3.68 -7.73
N ASP A 291 21.33 3.77 -8.79
CA ASP A 291 22.37 4.82 -8.89
C ASP A 291 21.76 6.14 -9.40
N LEU A 292 21.28 6.96 -8.46
CA LEU A 292 20.69 8.26 -8.76
C LEU A 292 21.68 9.28 -9.34
N ARG A 293 23.00 9.00 -9.30
CA ARG A 293 24.03 9.85 -9.92
C ARG A 293 23.91 9.85 -11.44
N ARG A 294 23.29 8.82 -12.02
CA ARG A 294 22.99 8.73 -13.46
C ARG A 294 21.91 9.72 -13.93
N GLU A 295 21.09 10.22 -13.01
CA GLU A 295 20.12 11.27 -13.34
C GLU A 295 20.82 12.63 -13.52
N PRO A 296 20.34 13.47 -14.46
CA PRO A 296 20.80 14.83 -14.63
C PRO A 296 20.75 15.62 -13.30
N LYS A 297 21.73 16.50 -13.09
CA LYS A 297 21.77 17.35 -11.88
C LYS A 297 20.47 18.16 -11.69
N SER A 298 19.86 18.61 -12.80
CA SER A 298 18.57 19.34 -12.79
C SER A 298 17.43 18.49 -12.24
N VAL A 299 17.34 17.23 -12.66
CA VAL A 299 16.32 16.28 -12.15
C VAL A 299 16.54 16.01 -10.67
N ARG A 300 17.77 15.71 -10.24
CA ARG A 300 18.07 15.50 -8.82
C ARG A 300 17.75 16.72 -7.96
N LYS A 301 18.00 17.94 -8.46
CA LYS A 301 17.63 19.19 -7.79
C LYS A 301 16.11 19.37 -7.71
N LEU A 302 15.36 18.96 -8.74
CA LEU A 302 13.89 19.00 -8.75
C LEU A 302 13.30 18.22 -7.58
N TYR A 303 13.77 16.97 -7.37
CA TYR A 303 13.33 16.11 -6.26
C TYR A 303 13.84 16.56 -4.88
N GLY A 304 14.79 17.49 -4.84
CA GLY A 304 15.45 17.91 -3.60
C GLY A 304 16.47 16.89 -3.10
N HIS A 305 17.07 17.20 -1.95
CA HIS A 305 18.15 16.37 -1.38
C HIS A 305 17.69 15.63 -0.12
N THR A 306 16.39 15.42 0.04
CA THR A 306 15.86 14.64 1.18
C THR A 306 15.90 13.15 0.87
N PRO A 307 16.03 12.26 1.88
CA PRO A 307 15.88 10.82 1.68
C PRO A 307 14.57 10.46 0.98
N PHE A 308 13.46 11.12 1.35
CA PHE A 308 12.15 10.90 0.73
C PHE A 308 12.11 11.35 -0.74
N GLY A 309 12.74 12.48 -1.09
CA GLY A 309 12.90 12.91 -2.48
C GLY A 309 13.68 11.89 -3.32
N ASN A 310 14.72 11.29 -2.74
CA ASN A 310 15.46 10.20 -3.39
C ASN A 310 14.59 8.95 -3.57
N GLN A 311 13.73 8.60 -2.60
CA GLN A 311 12.77 7.52 -2.74
C GLN A 311 11.76 7.80 -3.86
N CYS A 312 11.22 9.02 -3.96
CA CYS A 312 10.33 9.44 -5.04
C CYS A 312 11.02 9.34 -6.42
N LEU A 313 12.26 9.81 -6.54
CA LEU A 313 13.04 9.68 -7.78
C LEU A 313 13.29 8.21 -8.15
N THR A 314 13.59 7.37 -7.16
CA THR A 314 13.74 5.93 -7.38
C THR A 314 12.42 5.29 -7.80
N ALA A 315 11.29 5.65 -7.19
CA ALA A 315 9.97 5.13 -7.57
C ALA A 315 9.64 5.47 -9.02
N ARG A 316 9.93 6.70 -9.48
CA ARG A 316 9.77 7.07 -10.89
C ARG A 316 10.61 6.18 -11.80
N ARG A 317 11.89 5.93 -11.46
CA ARG A 317 12.78 5.05 -12.24
C ARG A 317 12.28 3.60 -12.26
N LEU A 318 11.75 3.11 -11.14
CA LEU A 318 11.20 1.76 -11.04
C LEU A 318 9.98 1.58 -11.93
N VAL A 319 9.02 2.52 -11.93
CA VAL A 319 7.85 2.42 -12.82
C VAL A 319 8.23 2.60 -14.28
N GLU A 320 9.19 3.48 -14.60
CA GLU A 320 9.75 3.65 -15.94
C GLU A 320 10.42 2.35 -16.45
N SER A 321 10.94 1.50 -15.54
CA SER A 321 11.50 0.18 -15.87
C SER A 321 10.47 -0.95 -15.85
N GLY A 322 9.19 -0.67 -15.65
CA GLY A 322 8.11 -1.67 -15.69
C GLY A 322 7.78 -2.33 -14.34
N VAL A 323 8.24 -1.77 -13.21
CA VAL A 323 7.78 -2.22 -11.89
C VAL A 323 6.33 -1.79 -11.69
N ARG A 324 5.45 -2.74 -11.40
CA ARG A 324 4.00 -2.52 -11.37
C ARG A 324 3.53 -1.76 -10.14
N PHE A 325 4.08 -2.07 -8.98
CA PHE A 325 3.70 -1.45 -7.70
C PHE A 325 4.94 -1.02 -6.91
N VAL A 326 5.03 0.27 -6.62
CA VAL A 326 6.11 0.82 -5.79
C VAL A 326 5.49 1.49 -4.58
N GLU A 327 5.86 1.05 -3.40
CA GLU A 327 5.39 1.62 -2.14
C GLU A 327 6.52 2.35 -1.42
N ILE A 328 6.22 3.56 -0.93
CA ILE A 328 7.15 4.38 -0.14
C ILE A 328 6.55 4.59 1.25
N PHE A 329 7.24 4.11 2.28
CA PHE A 329 6.88 4.35 3.66
C PHE A 329 7.57 5.60 4.19
N ASN A 330 6.77 6.62 4.54
CA ASN A 330 7.27 7.83 5.19
C ASN A 330 6.85 7.87 6.65
N GLY A 331 7.79 8.03 7.55
CA GLY A 331 7.50 8.30 8.95
C GLY A 331 7.88 7.21 9.94
N SER A 332 8.68 6.23 9.56
CA SER A 332 9.33 5.32 10.49
C SER A 332 10.46 5.99 11.27
N GLN A 333 11.00 5.35 12.30
CA GLN A 333 12.09 5.86 13.16
C GLN A 333 11.82 7.23 13.83
N GLY A 334 10.62 7.42 14.40
CA GLY A 334 10.29 8.66 15.12
C GLY A 334 9.96 9.86 14.23
N ARG A 335 9.84 9.67 12.92
CA ARG A 335 9.43 10.67 11.93
C ARG A 335 7.96 10.55 11.57
N ARG A 336 7.16 9.90 12.43
CA ARG A 336 5.74 9.68 12.22
C ARG A 336 4.97 10.98 12.27
N TRP A 337 3.90 11.08 11.51
CA TRP A 337 2.94 12.18 11.55
C TRP A 337 2.08 12.18 12.81
N ASP A 338 2.33 11.26 13.71
CA ASP A 338 1.63 11.10 14.99
C ASP A 338 1.94 12.24 15.98
N ALA A 339 1.01 13.20 16.10
CA ALA A 339 1.21 14.44 16.84
C ALA A 339 0.19 14.64 17.98
N HIS A 340 0.50 14.09 19.15
CA HIS A 340 -0.33 14.14 20.35
C HIS A 340 0.00 15.27 21.34
N GLY A 341 0.76 16.27 20.96
CA GLY A 341 1.19 17.36 21.83
C GLY A 341 2.45 17.07 22.66
N ASN A 342 3.12 15.94 22.41
CA ASN A 342 4.42 15.60 22.96
C ASN A 342 5.53 15.81 21.91
N ARG A 343 6.82 15.89 22.33
CA ARG A 343 7.99 15.93 21.45
C ARG A 343 7.95 17.05 20.39
N GLY A 344 7.45 18.23 20.75
CA GLY A 344 7.41 19.38 19.85
C GLY A 344 6.03 19.64 19.24
N GLY A 345 5.04 18.80 19.54
CA GLY A 345 3.64 19.01 19.21
C GLY A 345 3.29 19.03 17.72
N LEU A 346 2.07 19.42 17.46
CA LEU A 346 1.45 19.43 16.11
C LEU A 346 2.23 20.32 15.13
N VAL A 347 2.62 21.52 15.53
CA VAL A 347 3.32 22.49 14.67
C VAL A 347 4.65 21.95 14.18
N LYS A 348 5.53 21.55 15.09
CA LYS A 348 6.88 21.05 14.74
C LYS A 348 6.80 19.75 13.97
N ASN A 349 5.92 18.84 14.37
CA ASN A 349 5.73 17.54 13.73
C ASN A 349 5.33 17.71 12.26
N HIS A 350 4.20 18.38 11.99
CA HIS A 350 3.67 18.52 10.64
C HIS A 350 4.58 19.38 9.74
N ARG A 351 5.10 20.51 10.24
CA ARG A 351 6.06 21.34 9.49
C ARG A 351 7.31 20.56 9.09
N THR A 352 7.87 19.77 10.01
CA THR A 352 9.08 18.97 9.73
C THR A 352 8.83 17.86 8.72
N ASN A 353 7.70 17.15 8.83
CA ASN A 353 7.38 16.06 7.92
C ASN A 353 6.98 16.59 6.53
N ALA A 354 6.20 17.66 6.47
CA ALA A 354 5.87 18.33 5.20
C ALA A 354 7.14 18.81 4.48
N ALA A 355 8.04 19.50 5.17
CA ALA A 355 9.29 19.97 4.57
C ALA A 355 10.17 18.85 3.98
N LYS A 356 10.05 17.61 4.48
CA LYS A 356 10.78 16.44 3.96
C LYS A 356 10.14 15.81 2.75
N THR A 357 8.81 15.92 2.61
CA THR A 357 8.03 15.17 1.62
C THR A 357 7.53 16.03 0.48
N ASP A 358 7.17 17.28 0.72
CA ASP A 358 6.48 18.17 -0.19
C ASP A 358 7.19 18.33 -1.54
N GLN A 359 8.48 18.69 -1.54
CA GLN A 359 9.23 18.88 -2.78
C GLN A 359 9.35 17.58 -3.59
N GLY A 360 9.63 16.44 -2.91
CA GLY A 360 9.76 15.15 -3.57
C GLY A 360 8.46 14.69 -4.23
N ILE A 361 7.32 14.91 -3.58
CA ILE A 361 5.99 14.58 -4.12
C ILE A 361 5.66 15.45 -5.33
N ALA A 362 5.81 16.77 -5.22
CA ALA A 362 5.55 17.69 -6.32
C ALA A 362 6.46 17.41 -7.53
N ALA A 363 7.73 17.08 -7.27
CA ALA A 363 8.68 16.68 -8.31
C ALA A 363 8.26 15.38 -8.99
N LEU A 364 7.79 14.38 -8.23
CA LEU A 364 7.32 13.12 -8.77
C LEU A 364 6.18 13.33 -9.77
N ILE A 365 5.16 14.09 -9.40
CA ILE A 365 4.02 14.40 -10.28
C ILE A 365 4.51 15.17 -11.53
N THR A 366 5.36 16.17 -11.35
CA THR A 366 5.90 17.00 -12.44
C THR A 366 6.75 16.18 -13.42
N ASP A 367 7.65 15.33 -12.91
CA ASP A 367 8.57 14.51 -13.71
C ASP A 367 7.80 13.41 -14.47
N LEU A 368 6.86 12.72 -13.80
CA LEU A 368 5.98 11.75 -14.46
C LEU A 368 5.17 12.41 -15.58
N LYS A 369 4.60 13.60 -15.34
CA LYS A 369 3.86 14.35 -16.35
C LYS A 369 4.74 14.74 -17.54
N SER A 370 5.93 15.29 -17.28
CA SER A 370 6.86 15.73 -18.33
C SER A 370 7.38 14.59 -19.20
N ARG A 371 7.38 13.37 -18.68
CA ARG A 371 7.78 12.14 -19.40
C ARG A 371 6.60 11.42 -20.09
N GLY A 372 5.38 11.92 -19.94
CA GLY A 372 4.18 11.24 -20.44
C GLY A 372 3.81 9.96 -19.66
N LEU A 373 4.39 9.76 -18.47
CA LEU A 373 4.16 8.59 -17.61
C LEU A 373 2.98 8.76 -16.65
N LEU A 374 2.57 10.01 -16.37
CA LEU A 374 1.54 10.28 -15.36
C LEU A 374 0.18 9.71 -15.75
N ASP A 375 -0.15 9.69 -17.04
CA ASP A 375 -1.43 9.19 -17.53
C ASP A 375 -1.60 7.69 -17.29
N GLU A 376 -0.50 6.93 -17.23
CA GLU A 376 -0.47 5.49 -17.02
C GLU A 376 0.04 5.09 -15.61
N THR A 377 0.44 6.07 -14.78
CA THR A 377 0.93 5.84 -13.43
C THR A 377 0.00 6.50 -12.43
N LEU A 378 -0.61 5.70 -11.56
CA LEU A 378 -1.43 6.19 -10.46
C LEU A 378 -0.53 6.51 -9.26
N VAL A 379 -0.42 7.78 -8.91
CA VAL A 379 0.24 8.23 -7.67
C VAL A 379 -0.83 8.34 -6.58
N VAL A 380 -0.60 7.69 -5.46
CA VAL A 380 -1.57 7.59 -4.35
C VAL A 380 -0.92 8.10 -3.07
N TRP A 381 -1.49 9.12 -2.44
CA TRP A 381 -1.05 9.64 -1.14
C TRP A 381 -2.05 9.25 -0.07
N VAL A 382 -1.60 8.51 0.91
CA VAL A 382 -2.48 7.88 1.91
C VAL A 382 -1.89 7.96 3.31
N THR A 383 -2.79 7.86 4.29
CA THR A 383 -2.51 7.64 5.71
C THR A 383 -3.53 6.67 6.30
N GLU A 384 -3.28 6.14 7.48
CA GLU A 384 -4.15 5.14 8.10
C GLU A 384 -5.47 5.70 8.66
N PHE A 385 -5.50 6.97 9.09
CA PHE A 385 -6.67 7.70 9.60
C PHE A 385 -6.33 9.19 9.79
N GLY A 386 -7.32 9.99 10.18
CA GLY A 386 -7.18 11.42 10.46
C GLY A 386 -7.00 11.75 11.94
N ARG A 387 -7.32 13.00 12.29
CA ARG A 387 -7.16 13.54 13.65
C ARG A 387 -8.41 14.25 14.13
N THR A 388 -8.66 14.17 15.46
CA THR A 388 -9.79 14.86 16.09
C THR A 388 -9.69 16.39 15.95
N PRO A 389 -10.83 17.11 15.90
CA PRO A 389 -10.85 18.57 15.93
C PRO A 389 -10.42 19.17 17.27
N PHE A 390 -10.18 18.35 18.28
CA PHE A 390 -9.84 18.74 19.65
C PHE A 390 -8.60 18.00 20.16
N GLU A 391 -8.05 18.48 21.26
CA GLU A 391 -6.93 17.85 21.95
C GLU A 391 -7.28 16.45 22.43
N GLU A 392 -6.32 15.55 22.37
CA GLU A 392 -6.52 14.23 22.96
C GLU A 392 -6.61 14.29 24.49
N ALA A 393 -7.61 13.62 25.05
CA ALA A 393 -7.76 13.45 26.49
C ALA A 393 -6.76 12.42 27.03
N PHE A 394 -5.67 12.87 27.68
CA PHE A 394 -4.79 12.00 28.46
C PHE A 394 -4.99 12.19 29.96
N ARG A 395 -5.02 11.11 30.69
CA ARG A 395 -5.23 11.13 32.15
C ARG A 395 -4.15 11.86 32.95
N GLU A 396 -2.89 11.96 32.49
CA GLU A 396 -1.75 12.29 33.37
C GLU A 396 -0.61 13.12 32.74
N LEU A 397 -0.73 13.68 31.55
CA LEU A 397 0.43 14.40 30.98
C LEU A 397 0.25 15.92 31.03
N THR A 398 1.16 16.59 31.74
CA THR A 398 1.44 18.02 31.58
C THR A 398 1.89 18.25 30.13
N ARG A 399 0.94 18.55 29.24
CA ARG A 399 1.25 18.86 27.85
C ARG A 399 1.78 20.28 27.76
N THR A 400 2.94 20.43 27.18
CA THR A 400 3.55 21.72 26.89
C THR A 400 3.25 22.21 25.48
N THR A 401 2.65 21.37 24.62
CA THR A 401 2.43 21.67 23.20
C THR A 401 1.10 21.11 22.70
N LEU A 402 0.51 21.75 21.68
CA LEU A 402 -0.74 21.34 21.05
C LEU A 402 -0.57 19.99 20.29
N GLY A 403 -1.62 19.17 20.32
CA GLY A 403 -1.74 17.92 19.57
C GLY A 403 -3.20 17.52 19.41
N ARG A 404 -3.46 16.53 18.55
CA ARG A 404 -4.80 16.01 18.27
C ARG A 404 -4.87 14.52 18.53
N GLY A 405 -6.04 14.01 18.93
CA GLY A 405 -6.31 12.60 19.08
C GLY A 405 -6.43 11.87 17.75
N HIS A 406 -6.45 10.54 17.80
CA HIS A 406 -6.75 9.71 16.63
C HIS A 406 -8.23 9.79 16.27
N HIS A 407 -8.50 9.74 14.96
CA HIS A 407 -9.84 9.84 14.44
C HIS A 407 -9.97 9.11 13.10
N HIS A 408 -10.99 8.29 12.92
CA HIS A 408 -11.16 7.44 11.74
C HIS A 408 -12.45 7.69 10.95
N TYR A 409 -13.33 8.57 11.42
CA TYR A 409 -14.62 8.84 10.76
C TYR A 409 -14.56 9.89 9.64
N GLY A 410 -13.46 10.65 9.55
CA GLY A 410 -13.27 11.65 8.51
C GLY A 410 -11.79 12.01 8.34
N PHE A 411 -11.24 11.87 7.11
CA PHE A 411 -9.90 12.31 6.78
C PHE A 411 -9.70 12.46 5.27
N SER A 412 -8.56 13.04 4.88
CA SER A 412 -8.25 13.33 3.48
C SER A 412 -7.16 12.41 2.95
N MET A 413 -7.34 11.95 1.72
CA MET A 413 -6.33 11.31 0.87
C MET A 413 -6.41 11.88 -0.54
N TRP A 414 -5.43 11.61 -1.39
CA TRP A 414 -5.51 12.06 -2.76
C TRP A 414 -4.84 11.10 -3.76
N LEU A 415 -5.26 11.24 -5.02
CA LEU A 415 -4.78 10.50 -6.18
C LEU A 415 -4.26 11.48 -7.24
N ALA A 416 -3.34 11.04 -8.11
CA ALA A 416 -2.94 11.79 -9.29
C ALA A 416 -2.58 10.83 -10.42
N GLY A 417 -2.93 11.18 -11.66
CA GLY A 417 -2.64 10.35 -12.83
C GLY A 417 -3.48 9.09 -12.94
N GLY A 418 -3.07 8.14 -13.79
CA GLY A 418 -3.67 6.81 -13.91
C GLY A 418 -5.17 6.79 -14.21
N GLY A 419 -5.72 7.83 -14.85
CA GLY A 419 -7.14 7.89 -15.23
C GLY A 419 -8.08 8.49 -14.18
N VAL A 420 -7.56 9.16 -13.12
CA VAL A 420 -8.40 9.98 -12.21
C VAL A 420 -8.64 11.38 -12.78
N LYS A 421 -9.72 12.02 -12.38
CA LYS A 421 -10.01 13.42 -12.68
C LYS A 421 -8.88 14.31 -12.16
N ARG A 422 -8.57 15.38 -12.87
CA ARG A 422 -7.53 16.33 -12.49
C ARG A 422 -8.13 17.59 -11.87
N GLY A 423 -7.48 18.15 -10.85
CA GLY A 423 -7.95 19.37 -10.19
C GLY A 423 -9.34 19.20 -9.59
N PHE A 424 -9.63 18.05 -9.00
CA PHE A 424 -10.96 17.69 -8.52
C PHE A 424 -10.96 17.41 -7.02
N THR A 425 -11.98 17.91 -6.32
CA THR A 425 -12.21 17.58 -4.90
C THR A 425 -13.51 16.81 -4.77
N TYR A 426 -13.46 15.64 -4.13
CA TYR A 426 -14.57 14.73 -3.92
C TYR A 426 -14.91 14.57 -2.46
N GLY A 427 -16.19 14.69 -2.16
CA GLY A 427 -16.75 14.53 -0.84
C GLY A 427 -16.31 15.60 0.16
N ALA A 428 -16.90 15.57 1.33
CA ALA A 428 -16.59 16.51 2.41
C ALA A 428 -16.74 15.84 3.78
N THR A 429 -15.98 16.32 4.75
CA THR A 429 -16.26 16.16 6.16
C THR A 429 -17.20 17.28 6.64
N ASP A 430 -17.80 17.08 7.83
CA ASP A 430 -18.59 18.12 8.50
C ASP A 430 -17.78 19.39 8.80
N ASP A 431 -18.43 20.40 9.34
CA ASP A 431 -17.83 21.71 9.61
C ASP A 431 -16.64 21.70 10.58
N PHE A 432 -16.49 20.62 11.35
CA PHE A 432 -15.39 20.42 12.29
C PHE A 432 -14.35 19.42 11.75
N GLY A 433 -14.64 18.74 10.63
CA GLY A 433 -13.80 17.67 10.12
C GLY A 433 -13.90 16.37 10.91
N MET A 434 -15.04 16.16 11.59
CA MET A 434 -15.24 14.99 12.46
C MET A 434 -15.78 13.80 11.69
N HIS A 435 -16.74 13.96 10.82
CA HIS A 435 -17.37 12.88 10.06
C HIS A 435 -17.35 13.15 8.56
N ALA A 436 -17.12 12.12 7.77
CA ALA A 436 -17.36 12.16 6.34
C ALA A 436 -18.89 12.22 6.11
N VAL A 437 -19.40 13.38 5.68
CA VAL A 437 -20.85 13.62 5.55
C VAL A 437 -21.33 13.71 4.10
N GLU A 438 -20.44 14.03 3.17
CA GLU A 438 -20.75 14.07 1.75
C GLU A 438 -19.92 13.01 1.03
N ALA A 439 -20.59 12.15 0.26
CA ALA A 439 -20.01 11.10 -0.56
C ALA A 439 -18.89 10.32 0.17
N PRO A 440 -19.18 9.66 1.31
CA PRO A 440 -18.17 8.98 2.12
C PRO A 440 -17.52 7.81 1.36
N VAL A 441 -16.21 7.68 1.52
CA VAL A 441 -15.38 6.66 0.87
C VAL A 441 -14.71 5.79 1.94
N ALA A 442 -15.09 4.53 2.00
CA ALA A 442 -14.44 3.54 2.86
C ALA A 442 -13.09 3.11 2.27
N HIS A 443 -12.17 2.62 3.11
CA HIS A 443 -10.91 2.08 2.61
C HIS A 443 -11.10 0.92 1.61
N HIS A 444 -12.18 0.12 1.72
CA HIS A 444 -12.52 -0.91 0.73
C HIS A 444 -12.96 -0.32 -0.62
N ASP A 445 -13.69 0.81 -0.61
CA ASP A 445 -14.09 1.52 -1.83
C ASP A 445 -12.88 2.11 -2.53
N PHE A 446 -11.93 2.62 -1.75
CA PHE A 446 -10.64 3.11 -2.23
C PHE A 446 -9.83 2.00 -2.90
N HIS A 447 -9.73 0.81 -2.26
CA HIS A 447 -9.08 -0.36 -2.84
C HIS A 447 -9.78 -0.82 -4.13
N ALA A 448 -11.12 -0.91 -4.14
CA ALA A 448 -11.88 -1.28 -5.33
C ALA A 448 -11.61 -0.31 -6.49
N THR A 449 -11.51 0.99 -6.20
CA THR A 449 -11.24 2.04 -7.18
C THR A 449 -9.82 1.93 -7.76
N ILE A 450 -8.80 1.68 -6.93
CA ILE A 450 -7.43 1.44 -7.40
C ILE A 450 -7.36 0.20 -8.31
N LEU A 451 -7.97 -0.91 -7.89
CA LEU A 451 -8.00 -2.13 -8.70
C LEU A 451 -8.72 -1.89 -10.04
N HIS A 452 -9.83 -1.15 -10.04
CA HIS A 452 -10.57 -0.79 -11.24
C HIS A 452 -9.70 0.04 -12.21
N LEU A 453 -8.96 1.04 -11.74
CA LEU A 453 -8.05 1.81 -12.58
C LEU A 453 -6.97 0.94 -13.23
N LEU A 454 -6.55 -0.13 -12.56
CA LEU A 454 -5.61 -1.14 -13.07
C LEU A 454 -6.26 -2.19 -14.00
N GLY A 455 -7.55 -2.06 -14.32
CA GLY A 455 -8.28 -3.02 -15.15
C GLY A 455 -8.68 -4.31 -14.41
N LEU A 456 -8.63 -4.30 -13.09
CA LEU A 456 -8.98 -5.45 -12.25
C LEU A 456 -10.37 -5.28 -11.64
N ASP A 457 -11.26 -6.23 -11.90
CA ASP A 457 -12.51 -6.35 -11.18
C ASP A 457 -12.24 -6.92 -9.79
N HIS A 458 -12.44 -6.10 -8.74
CA HIS A 458 -12.19 -6.49 -7.36
C HIS A 458 -13.09 -7.63 -6.88
N MET A 459 -14.21 -7.90 -7.55
CA MET A 459 -15.11 -9.01 -7.26
C MET A 459 -14.62 -10.34 -7.87
N GLN A 460 -13.96 -10.29 -9.05
CA GLN A 460 -13.44 -11.44 -9.77
C GLN A 460 -12.00 -11.78 -9.37
N LEU A 461 -11.24 -10.79 -8.86
CA LEU A 461 -9.88 -11.01 -8.39
C LEU A 461 -9.90 -11.76 -7.04
N THR A 462 -10.02 -13.07 -7.10
CA THR A 462 -10.11 -13.95 -5.93
C THR A 462 -8.95 -14.93 -5.84
N TYR A 463 -8.71 -15.43 -4.65
CA TYR A 463 -7.79 -16.52 -4.37
C TYR A 463 -8.43 -17.49 -3.38
N ARG A 464 -8.47 -18.78 -3.77
CA ARG A 464 -9.04 -19.83 -2.91
C ARG A 464 -8.05 -20.24 -1.83
N HIS A 465 -8.43 -20.04 -0.59
CA HIS A 465 -7.61 -20.40 0.57
C HIS A 465 -8.49 -21.01 1.67
N ASN A 466 -8.10 -22.17 2.20
CA ASN A 466 -8.85 -22.87 3.26
C ASN A 466 -10.37 -22.98 2.97
N GLY A 467 -10.73 -23.34 1.73
CA GLY A 467 -12.12 -23.58 1.33
C GLY A 467 -12.96 -22.33 1.02
N ARG A 468 -12.40 -21.12 1.15
CA ARG A 468 -13.07 -19.84 0.84
C ARG A 468 -12.31 -19.09 -0.26
N ASP A 469 -13.06 -18.41 -1.14
CA ASP A 469 -12.50 -17.45 -2.09
C ASP A 469 -12.36 -16.09 -1.40
N PHE A 470 -11.10 -15.66 -1.25
CA PHE A 470 -10.74 -14.37 -0.66
C PHE A 470 -10.48 -13.34 -1.74
N ARG A 471 -10.73 -12.07 -1.43
CA ARG A 471 -10.39 -10.91 -2.24
C ARG A 471 -9.94 -9.75 -1.35
N LEU A 472 -9.24 -8.78 -1.91
CA LEU A 472 -8.73 -7.61 -1.16
C LEU A 472 -9.83 -6.86 -0.41
N THR A 473 -10.99 -6.73 -1.03
CA THR A 473 -12.13 -5.94 -0.50
C THR A 473 -13.08 -6.75 0.40
N ASP A 474 -12.77 -8.00 0.69
CA ASP A 474 -13.63 -8.95 1.41
C ASP A 474 -15.05 -8.95 0.82
N VAL A 475 -16.09 -8.73 1.63
CA VAL A 475 -17.49 -8.62 1.19
C VAL A 475 -17.92 -7.19 0.85
N HIS A 476 -16.99 -6.24 0.95
CA HIS A 476 -17.19 -4.81 0.77
C HIS A 476 -16.63 -4.30 -0.56
N GLY A 477 -16.58 -2.99 -0.69
CA GLY A 477 -15.95 -2.27 -1.80
C GLY A 477 -16.92 -1.91 -2.90
N ARG A 478 -16.93 -0.63 -3.23
CA ARG A 478 -17.63 -0.04 -4.36
C ARG A 478 -16.65 0.84 -5.12
N VAL A 479 -16.56 0.66 -6.44
CA VAL A 479 -15.79 1.57 -7.29
C VAL A 479 -16.40 2.97 -7.24
N VAL A 480 -15.60 3.97 -6.88
CA VAL A 480 -16.04 5.37 -6.84
C VAL A 480 -15.83 5.98 -8.23
N HIS A 481 -16.78 5.73 -9.14
CA HIS A 481 -16.71 6.16 -10.55
C HIS A 481 -16.61 7.68 -10.71
N ASP A 482 -17.12 8.46 -9.76
CA ASP A 482 -17.06 9.92 -9.79
C ASP A 482 -15.63 10.48 -9.70
N LEU A 483 -14.66 9.70 -9.26
CA LEU A 483 -13.24 10.04 -9.26
C LEU A 483 -12.58 9.87 -10.63
N LEU A 484 -13.21 9.14 -11.56
CA LEU A 484 -12.63 8.66 -12.79
C LEU A 484 -12.98 9.57 -13.98
N VAL A 485 -12.08 9.59 -14.99
CA VAL A 485 -12.28 10.28 -16.28
C VAL A 485 -13.17 9.47 -17.19
#